data_453f89e940cc2ccc0cdaec1ffa973806
#
_entry.id   453f89e940cc2ccc0cdaec1ffa973806
#
_cell.length_a   1.000
_cell.length_b   1.000
_cell.length_c   1.000
_cell.angle_alpha   90.00
_cell.angle_beta   90.00
_cell.angle_gamma   90.00
#
_symmetry.space_group_name_H-M   'P 1'
#
loop_
_entity.id
_entity.type
_entity.pdbx_description
1 polymer ?
#
loop_
_entity_poly.entity_id
_entity_poly.type
_entity_poly.pdbx_seq_one_letter_code
_entity_poly.pdbx_strand_id
1 'polypeptide(L)'
;MALFPQGLTNVDQRCNAGERRVLHQLKRCLGDDHLVWHNVPLGPRARQPDFVILSPRQGVLLLEVKDWKRSTLTGATRDSVTLHTARGPVTEVNPLRQARDYAMELVHLMQADPLLVHGEGPFKGRLIFPYGWGAVFSHIEAGDVAGTDFRELFPEHLCLLRDDLAESVDPGQFGGRLWGMFTVSYPHTLSLPQRDRIRWHLFPELRMGTQTSLDLADATPLPALPDLLQVMDLQQEQIARTLGEGHRVIHGVAGSGKTMILIHRAQHLAQAARPDRPVLVLCFNRSLADRIDAQLRQRGVDERVQVRTFHSWCQDVVKSYQLDVPRQADQDAQFRALVAVVDRALQTGFVPGGQYTALLVDEAHDFDDDWLRMAVRLVDPATNSLLVLYDDAQSIYQKRRRKFTMASVGIQAKGRTSILKMNYRNTAEVLSLAVHCAQGLLLGGSEEVGEDGAIPLVQPATAGRRGAVPVLLEAAEPRDEATRIGERVTQWLEQGRDPSDIAVLARTKYLLQPIERELARRHVPLQSMASRAVRAFDWQQPSVKLLTLHSAKGLEFPAVHVAGLQAMPMRDEALEDAARLLYVGMTRATHDLALSACGASPVVERVRESLLAVRAQLGG
;
A
#
# COMPACT_ATOMS: atom_id res chain seq x y z
N MET A 1 16.31 4.61 26.20
CA MET A 1 15.32 5.35 25.40
C MET A 1 14.43 4.34 24.70
N ALA A 2 13.11 4.52 24.77
CA ALA A 2 12.15 3.60 24.15
C ALA A 2 12.44 3.39 22.64
N LEU A 3 12.14 2.20 22.16
CA LEU A 3 12.27 1.85 20.74
C LEU A 3 10.95 2.13 20.02
N PHE A 4 11.03 2.82 18.88
CA PHE A 4 9.91 3.15 18.01
C PHE A 4 10.03 2.35 16.70
N PRO A 5 9.33 1.21 16.56
CA PRO A 5 9.46 0.37 15.37
C PRO A 5 9.12 1.08 14.06
N GLN A 6 8.19 2.04 14.07
CA GLN A 6 7.81 2.86 12.91
C GLN A 6 8.87 3.90 12.51
N GLY A 7 9.96 4.05 13.28
CA GLY A 7 10.97 5.10 13.15
C GLY A 7 10.54 6.40 13.84
N LEU A 8 11.36 6.91 14.76
CA LEU A 8 11.03 8.07 15.59
C LEU A 8 10.69 9.32 14.76
N THR A 9 11.48 9.61 13.73
CA THR A 9 11.24 10.77 12.85
C THR A 9 9.90 10.69 12.13
N ASN A 10 9.51 9.49 11.67
CA ASN A 10 8.23 9.28 11.01
C ASN A 10 7.04 9.45 11.98
N VAL A 11 7.19 9.01 13.23
CA VAL A 11 6.17 9.17 14.28
C VAL A 11 6.02 10.64 14.63
N ASP A 12 7.12 11.36 14.87
CA ASP A 12 7.11 12.78 15.23
C ASP A 12 6.44 13.68 14.18
N GLN A 13 6.68 13.40 12.90
CA GLN A 13 6.05 14.11 11.78
C GLN A 13 4.54 13.90 11.69
N ARG A 14 4.02 12.78 12.19
CA ARG A 14 2.60 12.42 12.14
C ARG A 14 1.82 12.90 13.36
N CYS A 15 2.51 13.14 14.48
CA CYS A 15 1.91 13.55 15.72
C CYS A 15 1.32 14.98 15.64
N ASN A 16 0.13 15.16 16.18
CA ASN A 16 -0.39 16.48 16.53
C ASN A 16 0.39 17.08 17.73
N ALA A 17 0.05 18.29 18.17
CA ALA A 17 0.79 18.98 19.23
C ALA A 17 0.75 18.24 20.58
N GLY A 18 -0.40 17.67 20.95
CA GLY A 18 -0.55 16.89 22.17
C GLY A 18 0.13 15.54 22.11
N GLU A 19 -0.06 14.81 21.03
CA GLU A 19 0.62 13.54 20.79
C GLU A 19 2.15 13.71 20.80
N ARG A 20 2.67 14.82 20.24
CA ARG A 20 4.10 15.11 20.23
C ARG A 20 4.65 15.32 21.64
N ARG A 21 3.90 15.97 22.55
CA ARG A 21 4.30 16.09 23.96
C ARG A 21 4.39 14.72 24.64
N VAL A 22 3.39 13.87 24.40
CA VAL A 22 3.39 12.49 24.92
C VAL A 22 4.56 11.69 24.34
N LEU A 23 4.80 11.78 23.04
CA LEU A 23 5.93 11.13 22.37
C LEU A 23 7.28 11.51 22.99
N HIS A 24 7.51 12.80 23.21
CA HIS A 24 8.76 13.29 23.81
C HIS A 24 8.93 12.76 25.24
N GLN A 25 7.85 12.71 26.02
CA GLN A 25 7.88 12.20 27.38
C GLN A 25 8.13 10.70 27.41
N LEU A 26 7.47 9.91 26.56
CA LEU A 26 7.72 8.47 26.41
C LEU A 26 9.16 8.18 25.99
N LYS A 27 9.68 8.98 25.04
CA LYS A 27 11.09 8.87 24.58
C LYS A 27 12.07 9.14 25.72
N ARG A 28 11.80 10.16 26.54
CA ARG A 28 12.69 10.59 27.63
C ARG A 28 12.68 9.61 28.79
N CYS A 29 11.49 9.11 29.17
CA CYS A 29 11.30 8.41 30.42
C CYS A 29 11.32 6.89 30.32
N LEU A 30 11.09 6.29 29.13
CA LEU A 30 11.10 4.84 28.97
C LEU A 30 12.45 4.31 28.50
N GLY A 31 12.85 3.15 29.03
CA GLY A 31 14.07 2.43 28.66
C GLY A 31 14.00 1.79 27.27
N ASP A 32 15.13 1.25 26.81
CA ASP A 32 15.31 0.60 25.51
C ASP A 32 14.67 -0.79 25.41
N ASP A 33 14.20 -1.35 26.51
CA ASP A 33 13.39 -2.56 26.57
C ASP A 33 11.91 -2.34 26.20
N HIS A 34 11.46 -1.08 26.14
CA HIS A 34 10.09 -0.71 25.80
C HIS A 34 9.93 -0.45 24.30
N LEU A 35 8.80 -0.91 23.74
CA LEU A 35 8.41 -0.66 22.36
C LEU A 35 7.18 0.24 22.34
N VAL A 36 7.21 1.28 21.51
CA VAL A 36 6.13 2.26 21.38
C VAL A 36 5.71 2.37 19.93
N TRP A 37 4.42 2.22 19.67
CA TRP A 37 3.78 2.46 18.38
C TRP A 37 2.81 3.61 18.46
N HIS A 38 2.67 4.33 17.38
CA HIS A 38 1.76 5.45 17.22
C HIS A 38 0.75 5.17 16.10
N ASN A 39 -0.53 5.40 16.37
CA ASN A 39 -1.62 5.24 15.42
C ASN A 39 -1.61 3.88 14.70
N VAL A 40 -1.40 2.80 15.45
CA VAL A 40 -1.41 1.44 14.91
C VAL A 40 -2.84 0.91 14.82
N PRO A 41 -3.26 0.43 13.65
CA PRO A 41 -4.60 -0.12 13.49
C PRO A 41 -4.76 -1.45 14.22
N LEU A 42 -5.80 -1.57 15.02
CA LEU A 42 -6.14 -2.76 15.78
C LEU A 42 -7.41 -3.43 15.25
N GLY A 43 -7.33 -4.74 15.05
CA GLY A 43 -8.46 -5.61 14.75
C GLY A 43 -9.21 -5.33 13.45
N PRO A 44 -10.35 -6.02 13.23
CA PRO A 44 -11.12 -5.93 11.97
C PRO A 44 -11.72 -4.54 11.69
N ARG A 45 -11.96 -3.75 12.76
CA ARG A 45 -12.53 -2.40 12.67
C ARG A 45 -11.47 -1.32 12.46
N ALA A 46 -10.19 -1.73 12.41
CA ALA A 46 -9.04 -0.83 12.20
C ALA A 46 -9.03 0.38 13.15
N ARG A 47 -9.39 0.17 14.42
CA ARG A 47 -9.36 1.21 15.44
C ARG A 47 -7.90 1.61 15.70
N GLN A 48 -7.64 2.89 15.82
CA GLN A 48 -6.28 3.43 15.93
C GLN A 48 -6.12 4.14 17.28
N PRO A 49 -5.58 3.46 18.31
CA PRO A 49 -5.13 4.15 19.52
C PRO A 49 -3.96 5.06 19.20
N ASP A 50 -3.89 6.22 19.85
CA ASP A 50 -2.81 7.17 19.61
C ASP A 50 -1.44 6.54 19.97
N PHE A 51 -1.36 5.83 21.09
CA PHE A 51 -0.15 5.08 21.44
C PHE A 51 -0.46 3.69 21.97
N VAL A 52 0.39 2.73 21.57
CA VAL A 52 0.47 1.38 22.17
C VAL A 52 1.89 1.21 22.70
N ILE A 53 2.02 0.87 23.99
CA ILE A 53 3.29 0.71 24.67
C ILE A 53 3.41 -0.75 25.13
N LEU A 54 4.46 -1.45 24.73
CA LEU A 54 4.81 -2.78 25.20
C LEU A 54 5.99 -2.69 26.16
N SER A 55 5.77 -3.14 27.38
CA SER A 55 6.80 -3.37 28.39
C SER A 55 6.96 -4.88 28.64
N PRO A 56 8.16 -5.44 28.59
CA PRO A 56 8.37 -6.86 28.89
C PRO A 56 7.94 -7.28 30.29
N ARG A 57 7.92 -6.34 31.22
CA ARG A 57 7.64 -6.57 32.65
C ARG A 57 6.28 -6.06 33.11
N GLN A 58 5.69 -5.10 32.38
CA GLN A 58 4.41 -4.49 32.74
C GLN A 58 3.25 -4.93 31.85
N GLY A 59 3.54 -5.41 30.62
CA GLY A 59 2.52 -5.81 29.66
C GLY A 59 2.27 -4.74 28.58
N VAL A 60 1.01 -4.62 28.13
CA VAL A 60 0.64 -3.70 27.03
C VAL A 60 -0.28 -2.60 27.54
N LEU A 61 0.06 -1.35 27.26
CA LEU A 61 -0.71 -0.15 27.61
C LEU A 61 -1.15 0.59 26.34
N LEU A 62 -2.44 0.96 26.31
CA LEU A 62 -3.02 1.77 25.23
C LEU A 62 -3.38 3.16 25.76
N LEU A 63 -2.99 4.20 25.03
CA LEU A 63 -3.27 5.59 25.40
C LEU A 63 -4.06 6.27 24.29
N GLU A 64 -5.05 7.06 24.71
CA GLU A 64 -5.80 8.00 23.87
C GLU A 64 -5.44 9.42 24.31
N VAL A 65 -5.06 10.29 23.37
CA VAL A 65 -4.59 11.66 23.65
C VAL A 65 -5.64 12.66 23.17
N LYS A 66 -5.98 13.61 24.03
CA LYS A 66 -6.92 14.69 23.70
C LYS A 66 -6.30 16.06 23.96
N ASP A 67 -6.34 16.91 22.93
CA ASP A 67 -5.87 18.31 22.99
C ASP A 67 -6.98 19.26 23.47
N TRP A 68 -7.83 18.80 24.40
CA TRP A 68 -8.93 19.61 24.91
C TRP A 68 -8.44 20.60 25.96
N LYS A 69 -9.04 21.80 25.95
CA LYS A 69 -8.86 22.79 27.02
C LYS A 69 -10.02 22.68 28.01
N ARG A 70 -9.79 22.93 29.27
CA ARG A 70 -10.85 22.94 30.29
C ARG A 70 -12.01 23.86 29.91
N SER A 71 -11.72 25.02 29.33
CA SER A 71 -12.72 25.99 28.88
C SER A 71 -13.64 25.52 27.76
N THR A 72 -13.24 24.49 27.00
CA THR A 72 -14.05 23.91 25.91
C THR A 72 -14.96 22.77 26.38
N LEU A 73 -14.72 22.21 27.56
CA LEU A 73 -15.51 21.12 28.13
C LEU A 73 -16.79 21.68 28.75
N THR A 74 -17.93 21.38 28.16
CA THR A 74 -19.27 21.83 28.62
C THR A 74 -20.09 20.75 29.29
N GLY A 75 -19.81 19.49 29.01
CA GLY A 75 -20.48 18.35 29.62
C GLY A 75 -19.71 17.07 29.38
N ALA A 76 -19.80 16.14 30.29
CA ALA A 76 -19.20 14.81 30.13
C ALA A 76 -20.08 13.74 30.81
N THR A 77 -20.12 12.57 30.19
CA THR A 77 -20.72 11.34 30.70
C THR A 77 -19.71 10.19 30.61
N ARG A 78 -20.07 9.02 31.11
CA ARG A 78 -19.24 7.82 30.90
C ARG A 78 -19.07 7.43 29.43
N ASP A 79 -20.01 7.84 28.57
CA ASP A 79 -20.05 7.44 27.15
C ASP A 79 -19.57 8.52 26.21
N SER A 80 -19.78 9.78 26.53
CA SER A 80 -19.53 10.90 25.63
C SER A 80 -19.09 12.17 26.36
N VAL A 81 -18.41 13.06 25.63
CA VAL A 81 -17.98 14.36 26.09
C VAL A 81 -18.45 15.43 25.11
N THR A 82 -19.05 16.50 25.62
CA THR A 82 -19.50 17.63 24.81
C THR A 82 -18.49 18.79 24.93
N LEU A 83 -18.02 19.21 23.77
CA LEU A 83 -17.04 20.29 23.61
C LEU A 83 -17.71 21.50 22.96
N HIS A 84 -17.47 22.68 23.44
CA HIS A 84 -17.86 23.92 22.76
C HIS A 84 -16.72 24.37 21.84
N THR A 85 -16.96 24.29 20.53
CA THR A 85 -15.98 24.71 19.52
C THR A 85 -16.42 26.03 18.88
N ALA A 86 -15.55 26.67 18.12
CA ALA A 86 -15.88 27.87 17.34
C ALA A 86 -17.04 27.65 16.33
N ARG A 87 -17.37 26.39 16.02
CA ARG A 87 -18.46 26.01 15.12
C ARG A 87 -19.72 25.52 15.85
N GLY A 88 -19.75 25.62 17.19
CA GLY A 88 -20.83 25.16 18.06
C GLY A 88 -20.47 23.91 18.88
N PRO A 89 -21.43 23.36 19.63
CA PRO A 89 -21.21 22.17 20.46
C PRO A 89 -20.98 20.91 19.58
N VAL A 90 -19.95 20.15 19.94
CA VAL A 90 -19.59 18.86 19.31
C VAL A 90 -19.55 17.80 20.40
N THR A 91 -20.17 16.65 20.16
CA THR A 91 -20.14 15.52 21.08
C THR A 91 -19.17 14.46 20.56
N GLU A 92 -18.18 14.11 21.35
CA GLU A 92 -17.18 13.06 21.07
C GLU A 92 -17.34 11.88 22.04
N VAL A 93 -16.80 10.73 21.68
CA VAL A 93 -16.75 9.56 22.58
C VAL A 93 -15.86 9.87 23.76
N ASN A 94 -16.20 9.39 24.96
CA ASN A 94 -15.33 9.52 26.13
C ASN A 94 -13.99 8.80 25.87
N PRO A 95 -12.83 9.48 26.03
CA PRO A 95 -11.52 8.92 25.68
C PRO A 95 -11.13 7.69 26.50
N LEU A 96 -11.57 7.57 27.74
CA LEU A 96 -11.35 6.36 28.55
C LEU A 96 -12.16 5.17 28.01
N ARG A 97 -13.41 5.41 27.59
CA ARG A 97 -14.21 4.39 26.92
C ARG A 97 -13.55 3.99 25.59
N GLN A 98 -13.08 4.96 24.82
CA GLN A 98 -12.40 4.74 23.54
C GLN A 98 -11.12 3.89 23.75
N ALA A 99 -10.25 4.26 24.69
CA ALA A 99 -9.03 3.53 25.01
C ALA A 99 -9.32 2.11 25.54
N ARG A 100 -10.37 1.94 26.37
CA ARG A 100 -10.82 0.64 26.83
C ARG A 100 -11.30 -0.25 25.70
N ASP A 101 -12.10 0.29 24.78
CA ASP A 101 -12.61 -0.46 23.63
C ASP A 101 -11.47 -0.94 22.75
N TYR A 102 -10.41 -0.13 22.58
CA TYR A 102 -9.19 -0.53 21.87
C TYR A 102 -8.45 -1.65 22.60
N ALA A 103 -8.32 -1.52 23.93
CA ALA A 103 -7.67 -2.56 24.73
C ALA A 103 -8.41 -3.91 24.63
N MET A 104 -9.74 -3.91 24.67
CA MET A 104 -10.54 -5.13 24.54
C MET A 104 -10.40 -5.75 23.15
N GLU A 105 -10.35 -4.94 22.10
CA GLU A 105 -10.14 -5.44 20.73
C GLU A 105 -8.76 -6.07 20.57
N LEU A 106 -7.73 -5.45 21.12
CA LEU A 106 -6.37 -6.01 21.17
C LEU A 106 -6.31 -7.33 21.94
N VAL A 107 -6.96 -7.40 23.10
CA VAL A 107 -7.06 -8.63 23.91
C VAL A 107 -7.68 -9.76 23.11
N HIS A 108 -8.83 -9.53 22.45
CA HIS A 108 -9.48 -10.54 21.63
C HIS A 108 -8.59 -11.02 20.48
N LEU A 109 -7.86 -10.09 19.83
CA LEU A 109 -6.94 -10.43 18.76
C LEU A 109 -5.80 -11.34 19.26
N MET A 110 -5.22 -11.03 20.42
CA MET A 110 -4.10 -11.77 20.98
C MET A 110 -4.52 -13.07 21.68
N GLN A 111 -5.74 -13.18 22.16
CA GLN A 111 -6.27 -14.41 22.75
C GLN A 111 -6.45 -15.54 21.72
N ALA A 112 -6.51 -15.21 20.44
CA ALA A 112 -6.52 -16.20 19.35
C ALA A 112 -5.14 -16.86 19.12
N ASP A 113 -4.07 -16.33 19.75
CA ASP A 113 -2.71 -16.81 19.57
C ASP A 113 -2.28 -17.73 20.72
N PRO A 114 -2.03 -19.05 20.46
CA PRO A 114 -1.64 -19.99 21.49
C PRO A 114 -0.37 -19.65 22.29
N LEU A 115 0.55 -18.85 21.69
CA LEU A 115 1.79 -18.44 22.34
C LEU A 115 1.60 -17.29 23.34
N LEU A 116 0.46 -16.60 23.28
CA LEU A 116 0.17 -15.43 24.09
C LEU A 116 -0.87 -15.71 25.19
N VAL A 117 -1.37 -16.95 25.28
CA VAL A 117 -2.36 -17.38 26.29
C VAL A 117 -1.83 -18.51 27.15
N HIS A 118 -2.42 -18.65 28.34
CA HIS A 118 -2.16 -19.82 29.19
C HIS A 118 -2.75 -21.08 28.53
N GLY A 119 -1.91 -22.08 28.27
CA GLY A 119 -2.31 -23.35 27.65
C GLY A 119 -3.10 -24.25 28.60
N GLU A 120 -2.83 -24.18 29.93
CA GLU A 120 -3.39 -25.04 30.96
C GLU A 120 -3.69 -24.26 32.25
N GLY A 121 -4.39 -24.90 33.18
CA GLY A 121 -4.69 -24.37 34.51
C GLY A 121 -5.91 -23.43 34.57
N PRO A 122 -6.14 -22.72 35.70
CA PRO A 122 -7.34 -21.91 35.93
C PRO A 122 -7.44 -20.67 35.04
N PHE A 123 -6.36 -20.29 34.40
CA PHE A 123 -6.29 -19.12 33.48
C PHE A 123 -6.22 -19.55 32.03
N LYS A 124 -6.50 -20.79 31.67
CA LYS A 124 -6.48 -21.27 30.28
C LYS A 124 -7.26 -20.33 29.34
N GLY A 125 -6.62 -19.96 28.23
CA GLY A 125 -7.18 -19.04 27.24
C GLY A 125 -7.12 -17.54 27.59
N ARG A 126 -6.60 -17.19 28.79
CA ARG A 126 -6.32 -15.79 29.15
C ARG A 126 -4.89 -15.42 28.78
N LEU A 127 -4.66 -14.13 28.49
CA LEU A 127 -3.32 -13.64 28.15
C LEU A 127 -2.31 -13.89 29.26
N ILE A 128 -1.09 -14.21 28.88
CA ILE A 128 0.04 -14.46 29.81
C ILE A 128 0.65 -13.17 30.38
N PHE A 129 0.18 -12.01 29.94
CA PHE A 129 0.63 -10.69 30.37
C PHE A 129 -0.57 -9.78 30.64
N PRO A 130 -0.44 -8.80 31.55
CA PRO A 130 -1.49 -7.83 31.81
C PRO A 130 -1.57 -6.77 30.72
N TYR A 131 -2.72 -6.09 30.67
CA TYR A 131 -2.96 -4.96 29.77
C TYR A 131 -3.66 -3.83 30.52
N GLY A 132 -3.42 -2.61 30.05
CA GLY A 132 -3.98 -1.39 30.62
C GLY A 132 -4.43 -0.43 29.53
N TRP A 133 -5.17 0.58 29.92
CA TRP A 133 -5.59 1.68 29.07
C TRP A 133 -5.66 2.97 29.85
N GLY A 134 -5.50 4.11 29.19
CA GLY A 134 -5.61 5.43 29.80
C GLY A 134 -5.87 6.53 28.81
N ALA A 135 -6.20 7.70 29.34
CA ALA A 135 -6.37 8.93 28.56
C ALA A 135 -5.32 9.96 28.96
N VAL A 136 -4.90 10.79 27.99
CA VAL A 136 -3.97 11.89 28.21
C VAL A 136 -4.61 13.20 27.77
N PHE A 137 -4.69 14.16 28.67
CA PHE A 137 -5.23 15.50 28.41
C PHE A 137 -4.07 16.50 28.34
N SER A 138 -3.61 16.80 27.13
CA SER A 138 -2.37 17.56 26.89
C SER A 138 -2.43 19.04 27.26
N HIS A 139 -3.64 19.60 27.47
CA HIS A 139 -3.86 21.01 27.77
C HIS A 139 -4.63 21.26 29.07
N ILE A 140 -5.00 20.25 29.83
CA ILE A 140 -5.68 20.38 31.13
C ILE A 140 -4.65 20.16 32.23
N GLU A 141 -4.57 21.08 33.17
CA GLU A 141 -3.69 21.03 34.33
C GLU A 141 -4.45 20.53 35.58
N ALA A 142 -3.72 20.04 36.56
CA ALA A 142 -4.32 19.56 37.82
C ALA A 142 -5.11 20.67 38.55
N GLY A 143 -4.64 21.89 38.46
CA GLY A 143 -5.33 23.09 38.97
C GLY A 143 -6.67 23.38 38.32
N ASP A 144 -6.81 23.08 37.03
CA ASP A 144 -8.04 23.29 36.26
C ASP A 144 -9.21 22.40 36.70
N VAL A 145 -8.89 21.24 37.29
CA VAL A 145 -9.85 20.23 37.67
C VAL A 145 -10.03 20.07 39.18
N ALA A 146 -9.26 20.78 39.95
CA ALA A 146 -9.37 20.78 41.40
C ALA A 146 -10.75 21.28 41.86
N GLY A 147 -11.43 20.51 42.72
CA GLY A 147 -12.76 20.86 43.21
C GLY A 147 -13.89 20.72 42.19
N THR A 148 -13.68 20.03 41.10
CA THR A 148 -14.70 19.73 40.09
C THR A 148 -15.01 18.23 40.03
N ASP A 149 -16.16 17.83 39.44
CA ASP A 149 -16.58 16.44 39.25
C ASP A 149 -15.75 15.72 38.17
N PHE A 150 -14.72 16.39 37.62
CA PHE A 150 -13.88 15.82 36.54
C PHE A 150 -13.28 14.47 36.94
N ARG A 151 -12.81 14.33 38.17
CA ARG A 151 -12.17 13.11 38.69
C ARG A 151 -13.14 11.95 38.90
N GLU A 152 -14.44 12.19 38.99
CA GLU A 152 -15.47 11.14 39.02
C GLU A 152 -15.62 10.42 37.68
N LEU A 153 -15.47 11.16 36.57
CA LEU A 153 -15.54 10.64 35.21
C LEU A 153 -14.19 10.21 34.64
N PHE A 154 -13.12 10.87 35.08
CA PHE A 154 -11.74 10.67 34.67
C PHE A 154 -10.85 10.38 35.90
N PRO A 155 -10.87 9.14 36.41
CA PRO A 155 -10.12 8.76 37.60
C PRO A 155 -8.63 9.06 37.42
N GLU A 156 -8.00 9.53 38.50
CA GLU A 156 -6.62 9.98 38.46
C GLU A 156 -5.64 8.91 37.96
N HIS A 157 -5.85 7.66 38.38
CA HIS A 157 -4.98 6.55 37.99
C HIS A 157 -5.09 6.15 36.51
N LEU A 158 -6.14 6.56 35.79
CA LEU A 158 -6.33 6.29 34.36
C LEU A 158 -6.03 7.48 33.46
N CYS A 159 -5.62 8.63 34.05
CA CYS A 159 -5.45 9.85 33.28
C CYS A 159 -4.12 10.53 33.59
N LEU A 160 -3.43 10.98 32.52
CA LEU A 160 -2.35 11.94 32.62
C LEU A 160 -2.86 13.33 32.22
N LEU A 161 -2.38 14.32 32.92
CA LEU A 161 -2.65 15.73 32.66
C LEU A 161 -1.39 16.42 32.12
N ARG A 162 -1.52 17.68 31.74
CA ARG A 162 -0.41 18.48 31.20
C ARG A 162 0.80 18.51 32.15
N ASP A 163 0.55 18.56 33.45
CA ASP A 163 1.61 18.59 34.48
C ASP A 163 2.47 17.33 34.44
N ASP A 164 1.87 16.16 34.16
CA ASP A 164 2.57 14.88 34.02
C ASP A 164 3.49 14.84 32.76
N LEU A 165 3.25 15.73 31.80
CA LEU A 165 4.00 15.82 30.53
C LEU A 165 5.12 16.88 30.58
N ALA A 166 5.34 17.55 31.69
CA ALA A 166 6.38 18.57 31.82
C ALA A 166 7.79 17.93 31.79
N GLU A 167 8.76 18.59 31.16
CA GLU A 167 10.14 18.14 31.10
C GLU A 167 10.80 17.95 32.48
N SER A 168 10.30 18.67 33.49
CA SER A 168 10.77 18.59 34.88
C SER A 168 10.31 17.35 35.63
N VAL A 169 9.36 16.56 35.09
CA VAL A 169 8.85 15.36 35.76
C VAL A 169 9.91 14.28 35.80
N ASP A 170 10.13 13.68 36.97
CA ASP A 170 11.07 12.59 37.15
C ASP A 170 10.65 11.36 36.32
N PRO A 171 11.57 10.68 35.58
CA PRO A 171 11.26 9.50 34.81
C PRO A 171 10.60 8.36 35.60
N GLY A 172 11.01 8.16 36.87
CA GLY A 172 10.42 7.16 37.75
C GLY A 172 8.99 7.50 38.14
N GLN A 173 8.72 8.77 38.42
CA GLN A 173 7.38 9.26 38.71
C GLN A 173 6.45 9.11 37.49
N PHE A 174 6.92 9.50 36.31
CA PHE A 174 6.16 9.31 35.08
C PHE A 174 5.86 7.83 34.79
N GLY A 175 6.87 6.96 34.95
CA GLY A 175 6.69 5.51 34.83
C GLY A 175 5.67 4.98 35.83
N GLY A 176 5.71 5.42 37.09
CA GLY A 176 4.72 5.06 38.11
C GLY A 176 3.30 5.45 37.72
N ARG A 177 3.11 6.62 37.11
CA ARG A 177 1.81 7.09 36.59
C ARG A 177 1.32 6.22 35.42
N LEU A 178 2.20 5.90 34.46
CA LEU A 178 1.86 5.05 33.32
C LEU A 178 1.45 3.65 33.75
N TRP A 179 2.27 2.99 34.58
CA TRP A 179 2.03 1.63 34.99
C TRP A 179 0.91 1.52 36.04
N GLY A 180 0.56 2.63 36.72
CA GLY A 180 -0.63 2.76 37.54
C GLY A 180 -1.96 2.66 36.80
N MET A 181 -1.96 2.78 35.45
CA MET A 181 -3.15 2.60 34.59
C MET A 181 -3.58 1.14 34.43
N PHE A 182 -2.79 0.18 34.90
CA PHE A 182 -3.15 -1.23 34.86
C PHE A 182 -4.12 -1.56 36.00
N THR A 183 -5.30 -2.04 35.66
CA THR A 183 -6.31 -2.46 36.66
C THR A 183 -5.98 -3.81 37.28
N VAL A 184 -5.18 -4.64 36.60
CA VAL A 184 -4.69 -5.94 37.05
C VAL A 184 -3.20 -6.00 36.73
N SER A 185 -2.40 -6.33 37.73
CA SER A 185 -0.96 -6.56 37.58
C SER A 185 -0.60 -7.89 38.22
N TYR A 186 0.22 -8.67 37.55
CA TYR A 186 0.78 -9.92 38.09
C TYR A 186 2.22 -10.10 37.59
N PRO A 187 3.08 -10.77 38.34
CA PRO A 187 4.46 -11.01 37.94
C PRO A 187 4.51 -11.80 36.64
N HIS A 188 5.15 -11.24 35.64
CA HIS A 188 5.41 -11.88 34.36
C HIS A 188 6.68 -11.29 33.74
N THR A 189 7.29 -12.03 32.82
CA THR A 189 8.35 -11.52 31.97
C THR A 189 8.16 -12.12 30.59
N LEU A 190 7.90 -11.27 29.62
CA LEU A 190 7.73 -11.70 28.23
C LEU A 190 9.07 -12.13 27.64
N SER A 191 9.14 -13.35 27.17
CA SER A 191 10.27 -13.88 26.40
C SER A 191 10.41 -13.17 25.04
N LEU A 192 11.59 -13.25 24.42
CA LEU A 192 11.79 -12.66 23.09
C LEU A 192 10.79 -13.18 22.04
N PRO A 193 10.49 -14.50 21.94
CA PRO A 193 9.47 -14.99 21.00
C PRO A 193 8.07 -14.41 21.28
N GLN A 194 7.67 -14.26 22.55
CA GLN A 194 6.38 -13.68 22.91
C GLN A 194 6.31 -12.19 22.56
N ARG A 195 7.39 -11.43 22.79
CA ARG A 195 7.50 -10.02 22.42
C ARG A 195 7.43 -9.84 20.90
N ASP A 196 8.13 -10.69 20.14
CA ASP A 196 8.09 -10.66 18.67
C ASP A 196 6.69 -11.05 18.16
N ARG A 197 5.98 -11.95 18.86
CA ARG A 197 4.62 -12.30 18.52
C ARG A 197 3.63 -11.17 18.77
N ILE A 198 3.74 -10.45 19.90
CA ILE A 198 2.96 -9.26 20.19
C ILE A 198 3.25 -8.16 19.15
N ARG A 199 4.53 -7.94 18.81
CA ARG A 199 4.93 -7.00 17.76
C ARG A 199 4.28 -7.35 16.42
N TRP A 200 4.29 -8.63 16.07
CA TRP A 200 3.70 -9.10 14.83
C TRP A 200 2.19 -8.82 14.75
N HIS A 201 1.45 -8.97 15.87
CA HIS A 201 0.03 -8.61 15.93
C HIS A 201 -0.24 -7.11 15.85
N LEU A 202 0.65 -6.30 16.42
CA LEU A 202 0.52 -4.83 16.42
C LEU A 202 1.03 -4.21 15.13
N PHE A 203 2.19 -4.63 14.68
CA PHE A 203 2.87 -4.08 13.51
C PHE A 203 3.77 -5.17 12.92
N PRO A 204 3.26 -5.95 11.96
CA PRO A 204 4.05 -7.00 11.32
C PRO A 204 5.28 -6.39 10.63
N GLU A 205 6.44 -6.60 11.22
CA GLU A 205 7.75 -6.18 10.68
C GLU A 205 8.60 -7.40 10.39
N LEU A 206 9.26 -7.38 9.23
CA LEU A 206 10.34 -8.31 8.95
C LEU A 206 11.66 -7.69 9.40
N ARG A 207 12.30 -8.30 10.40
CA ARG A 207 13.70 -7.98 10.71
C ARG A 207 14.59 -8.82 9.82
N MET A 208 15.29 -8.18 8.91
CA MET A 208 16.45 -8.77 8.26
C MET A 208 17.65 -8.63 9.20
N GLY A 209 17.77 -9.57 10.13
CA GLY A 209 18.99 -9.74 10.91
C GLY A 209 20.08 -10.32 10.02
N THR A 210 21.27 -9.73 10.03
CA THR A 210 22.49 -10.45 9.66
C THR A 210 22.54 -11.70 10.53
N GLN A 211 22.28 -12.85 9.93
CA GLN A 211 22.45 -14.14 10.56
C GLN A 211 23.95 -14.36 10.79
N THR A 212 24.42 -14.01 11.98
CA THR A 212 25.60 -14.69 12.53
C THR A 212 25.11 -16.09 12.91
N SER A 213 25.59 -17.08 12.17
CA SER A 213 25.42 -18.50 12.46
C SER A 213 25.95 -18.79 13.86
N LEU A 214 25.05 -18.93 14.82
CA LEU A 214 25.33 -19.64 16.06
C LEU A 214 24.83 -21.07 15.86
N ASP A 215 25.78 -22.00 15.71
CA ASP A 215 25.54 -23.43 15.81
C ASP A 215 24.94 -23.74 17.19
N LEU A 216 23.64 -23.93 17.22
CA LEU A 216 22.94 -24.55 18.33
C LEU A 216 22.41 -25.90 17.82
N ALA A 217 23.23 -26.93 17.95
CA ALA A 217 22.77 -28.30 18.01
C ALA A 217 21.86 -28.40 19.25
N ASP A 218 20.61 -28.89 19.08
CA ASP A 218 19.52 -29.06 20.04
C ASP A 218 18.52 -27.89 20.14
N ALA A 219 17.88 -27.52 19.04
CA ALA A 219 16.66 -26.72 19.08
C ALA A 219 15.53 -27.48 18.38
N THR A 220 14.44 -27.71 19.10
CA THR A 220 13.12 -28.03 18.52
C THR A 220 12.85 -27.11 17.32
N PRO A 221 12.36 -27.63 16.19
CA PRO A 221 12.15 -26.79 15.00
C PRO A 221 11.17 -25.65 15.35
N LEU A 222 11.69 -24.43 15.33
CA LEU A 222 10.87 -23.21 15.39
C LEU A 222 9.93 -23.24 14.17
N PRO A 223 8.65 -22.86 14.34
CA PRO A 223 7.75 -22.74 13.20
C PRO A 223 8.38 -21.84 12.15
N ALA A 224 8.41 -22.30 10.90
CA ALA A 224 9.00 -21.57 9.77
C ALA A 224 8.49 -20.12 9.76
N LEU A 225 9.41 -19.16 9.67
CA LEU A 225 9.03 -17.75 9.50
C LEU A 225 8.16 -17.63 8.25
N PRO A 226 7.03 -16.92 8.32
CA PRO A 226 6.19 -16.72 7.15
C PRO A 226 6.98 -16.07 6.03
N ASP A 227 6.71 -16.47 4.78
CA ASP A 227 7.34 -15.87 3.61
C ASP A 227 7.18 -14.35 3.63
N LEU A 228 8.27 -13.64 3.30
CA LEU A 228 8.29 -12.17 3.22
C LEU A 228 7.10 -11.61 2.45
N LEU A 229 6.71 -12.26 1.35
CA LEU A 229 5.55 -11.84 0.55
C LEU A 229 4.25 -11.93 1.35
N GLN A 230 4.04 -13.01 2.12
CA GLN A 230 2.84 -13.17 2.93
C GLN A 230 2.75 -12.09 4.02
N VAL A 231 3.87 -11.77 4.66
CA VAL A 231 3.92 -10.72 5.70
C VAL A 231 3.64 -9.34 5.11
N MET A 232 4.23 -9.05 3.95
CA MET A 232 4.01 -7.76 3.28
C MET A 232 2.60 -7.65 2.72
N ASP A 233 2.02 -8.74 2.21
CA ASP A 233 0.62 -8.75 1.77
C ASP A 233 -0.35 -8.53 2.94
N LEU A 234 -0.07 -9.08 4.13
CA LEU A 234 -0.81 -8.78 5.37
C LEU A 234 -0.69 -7.30 5.77
N GLN A 235 0.48 -6.69 5.61
CA GLN A 235 0.63 -5.24 5.82
C GLN A 235 -0.21 -4.42 4.85
N GLN A 236 -0.27 -4.81 3.57
CA GLN A 236 -1.10 -4.13 2.58
C GLN A 236 -2.59 -4.28 2.90
N GLU A 237 -3.02 -5.44 3.38
CA GLU A 237 -4.38 -5.65 3.86
C GLU A 237 -4.69 -4.74 5.06
N GLN A 238 -3.78 -4.63 6.02
CA GLN A 238 -3.94 -3.72 7.16
C GLN A 238 -4.03 -2.26 6.71
N ILE A 239 -3.14 -1.81 5.82
CA ILE A 239 -3.22 -0.46 5.25
C ILE A 239 -4.59 -0.25 4.61
N ALA A 240 -5.07 -1.19 3.80
CA ALA A 240 -6.36 -1.09 3.13
C ALA A 240 -7.53 -0.95 4.10
N ARG A 241 -7.51 -1.68 5.22
CA ARG A 241 -8.54 -1.63 6.27
C ARG A 241 -8.50 -0.30 7.04
N THR A 242 -7.32 0.29 7.21
CA THR A 242 -7.08 1.48 8.05
C THR A 242 -7.23 2.81 7.33
N LEU A 243 -7.43 2.78 6.02
CA LEU A 243 -7.53 4.01 5.23
C LEU A 243 -8.66 4.97 5.68
N GLY A 244 -9.62 4.48 6.51
CA GLY A 244 -10.72 5.30 7.01
C GLY A 244 -11.61 5.86 5.89
N GLU A 245 -12.43 6.84 6.22
CA GLU A 245 -13.34 7.50 5.29
C GLU A 245 -12.69 8.71 4.60
N GLY A 246 -13.33 9.21 3.54
CA GLY A 246 -12.89 10.38 2.79
C GLY A 246 -11.91 10.07 1.66
N HIS A 247 -11.34 11.13 1.10
CA HIS A 247 -10.38 11.01 0.01
C HIS A 247 -9.00 10.62 0.55
N ARG A 248 -8.38 9.64 -0.09
CA ARG A 248 -7.05 9.10 0.24
C ARG A 248 -6.19 9.02 -1.01
N VAL A 249 -4.92 9.34 -0.88
CA VAL A 249 -3.94 9.18 -1.95
C VAL A 249 -2.80 8.31 -1.44
N ILE A 250 -2.45 7.28 -2.19
CA ILE A 250 -1.29 6.45 -1.90
C ILE A 250 -0.29 6.62 -3.03
N HIS A 251 0.84 7.20 -2.71
CA HIS A 251 2.01 7.21 -3.57
C HIS A 251 2.86 5.98 -3.26
N GLY A 252 3.42 5.35 -4.29
CA GLY A 252 4.30 4.23 -4.05
C GLY A 252 5.13 3.85 -5.26
N VAL A 253 6.32 3.31 -4.99
CA VAL A 253 7.21 2.78 -6.03
C VAL A 253 6.62 1.53 -6.68
N ALA A 254 7.11 1.16 -7.86
CA ALA A 254 6.78 -0.13 -8.47
C ALA A 254 7.06 -1.28 -7.49
N GLY A 255 6.22 -2.31 -7.46
CA GLY A 255 6.38 -3.46 -6.56
C GLY A 255 6.13 -3.17 -5.07
N SER A 256 5.53 -2.02 -4.71
CA SER A 256 5.16 -1.69 -3.32
C SER A 256 3.78 -2.21 -2.89
N GLY A 257 3.08 -2.95 -3.75
CA GLY A 257 1.79 -3.58 -3.43
C GLY A 257 0.56 -2.68 -3.52
N LYS A 258 0.62 -1.55 -4.20
CA LYS A 258 -0.52 -0.63 -4.37
C LYS A 258 -1.81 -1.33 -4.82
N THR A 259 -1.73 -2.14 -5.86
CA THR A 259 -2.90 -2.88 -6.40
C THR A 259 -3.48 -3.86 -5.37
N MET A 260 -2.66 -4.48 -4.51
CA MET A 260 -3.16 -5.33 -3.42
C MET A 260 -3.92 -4.50 -2.37
N ILE A 261 -3.43 -3.32 -2.02
CA ILE A 261 -4.16 -2.39 -1.14
C ILE A 261 -5.53 -2.05 -1.75
N LEU A 262 -5.57 -1.78 -3.05
CA LEU A 262 -6.82 -1.48 -3.75
C LEU A 262 -7.80 -2.66 -3.68
N ILE A 263 -7.35 -3.89 -3.96
CA ILE A 263 -8.18 -5.10 -3.93
C ILE A 263 -8.73 -5.35 -2.53
N HIS A 264 -7.90 -5.29 -1.49
CA HIS A 264 -8.35 -5.44 -0.10
C HIS A 264 -9.30 -4.32 0.30
N ARG A 265 -9.05 -3.07 -0.14
CA ARG A 265 -9.96 -1.95 0.13
C ARG A 265 -11.30 -2.12 -0.57
N ALA A 266 -11.31 -2.55 -1.83
CA ALA A 266 -12.53 -2.87 -2.57
C ALA A 266 -13.34 -3.95 -1.87
N GLN A 267 -12.69 -5.03 -1.43
CA GLN A 267 -13.31 -6.12 -0.67
C GLN A 267 -13.91 -5.63 0.66
N HIS A 268 -13.18 -4.78 1.38
CA HIS A 268 -13.66 -4.21 2.63
C HIS A 268 -14.90 -3.31 2.41
N LEU A 269 -14.83 -2.41 1.43
CA LEU A 269 -15.93 -1.48 1.13
C LEU A 269 -17.16 -2.18 0.54
N ALA A 270 -16.98 -3.28 -0.18
CA ALA A 270 -18.05 -4.11 -0.71
C ALA A 270 -18.99 -4.67 0.38
N GLN A 271 -18.48 -4.87 1.62
CA GLN A 271 -19.30 -5.33 2.74
C GLN A 271 -20.40 -4.32 3.12
N ALA A 272 -20.11 -3.03 2.97
CA ALA A 272 -21.05 -1.94 3.27
C ALA A 272 -21.76 -1.37 2.02
N ALA A 273 -21.34 -1.79 0.82
CA ALA A 273 -21.91 -1.31 -0.43
C ALA A 273 -23.33 -1.85 -0.65
N ARG A 274 -24.22 -1.00 -1.17
CA ARG A 274 -25.56 -1.37 -1.58
C ARG A 274 -25.55 -1.91 -3.03
N PRO A 275 -26.47 -2.81 -3.39
CA PRO A 275 -26.59 -3.28 -4.77
C PRO A 275 -26.84 -2.16 -5.80
N ASP A 276 -27.60 -1.13 -5.41
CA ASP A 276 -27.90 0.05 -6.23
C ASP A 276 -26.75 1.06 -6.31
N ARG A 277 -25.76 0.96 -5.41
CA ARG A 277 -24.57 1.81 -5.35
C ARG A 277 -23.32 0.98 -5.08
N PRO A 278 -22.80 0.27 -6.08
CA PRO A 278 -21.61 -0.57 -5.91
C PRO A 278 -20.34 0.26 -5.66
N VAL A 279 -19.25 -0.41 -5.37
CA VAL A 279 -17.89 0.15 -5.41
C VAL A 279 -17.42 0.14 -6.87
N LEU A 280 -16.88 1.26 -7.37
CA LEU A 280 -16.28 1.33 -8.70
C LEU A 280 -14.75 1.33 -8.59
N VAL A 281 -14.12 0.43 -9.34
CA VAL A 281 -12.67 0.41 -9.56
C VAL A 281 -12.40 0.88 -10.98
N LEU A 282 -11.64 1.96 -11.13
CA LEU A 282 -11.22 2.48 -12.42
C LEU A 282 -9.73 2.21 -12.64
N CYS A 283 -9.42 1.61 -13.80
CA CYS A 283 -8.07 1.35 -14.27
C CYS A 283 -7.82 2.05 -15.59
N PHE A 284 -6.56 2.31 -15.90
CA PHE A 284 -6.20 2.87 -17.20
C PHE A 284 -6.25 1.81 -18.30
N ASN A 285 -5.66 0.63 -18.08
CA ASN A 285 -5.56 -0.41 -19.09
C ASN A 285 -6.47 -1.63 -18.81
N ARG A 286 -6.86 -2.31 -19.89
CA ARG A 286 -7.80 -3.42 -19.85
C ARG A 286 -7.23 -4.65 -19.16
N SER A 287 -5.97 -5.00 -19.43
CA SER A 287 -5.36 -6.21 -18.85
C SER A 287 -5.29 -6.14 -17.32
N LEU A 288 -5.02 -4.95 -16.76
CA LEU A 288 -5.04 -4.73 -15.31
C LEU A 288 -6.48 -4.81 -14.77
N ALA A 289 -7.45 -4.18 -15.46
CA ALA A 289 -8.85 -4.25 -15.06
C ALA A 289 -9.36 -5.69 -15.04
N ASP A 290 -9.10 -6.48 -16.11
CA ASP A 290 -9.50 -7.89 -16.22
C ASP A 290 -8.86 -8.73 -15.09
N ARG A 291 -7.59 -8.47 -14.74
CA ARG A 291 -6.90 -9.17 -13.63
C ARG A 291 -7.48 -8.83 -12.27
N ILE A 292 -7.74 -7.54 -12.00
CA ILE A 292 -8.36 -7.11 -10.73
C ILE A 292 -9.77 -7.71 -10.61
N ASP A 293 -10.57 -7.69 -11.68
CA ASP A 293 -11.90 -8.27 -11.70
C ASP A 293 -11.86 -9.78 -11.39
N ALA A 294 -10.94 -10.53 -12.03
CA ALA A 294 -10.75 -11.95 -11.76
C ALA A 294 -10.39 -12.23 -10.29
N GLN A 295 -9.50 -11.42 -9.69
CA GLN A 295 -9.11 -11.57 -8.29
C GLN A 295 -10.25 -11.23 -7.31
N LEU A 296 -11.08 -10.23 -7.62
CA LEU A 296 -12.23 -9.86 -6.79
C LEU A 296 -13.33 -10.94 -6.88
N ARG A 297 -13.57 -11.53 -8.06
CA ARG A 297 -14.49 -12.66 -8.24
C ARG A 297 -14.06 -13.88 -7.41
N GLN A 298 -12.78 -14.22 -7.41
CA GLN A 298 -12.24 -15.30 -6.56
C GLN A 298 -12.49 -15.05 -5.06
N ARG A 299 -12.62 -13.78 -4.65
CA ARG A 299 -12.91 -13.38 -3.27
C ARG A 299 -14.42 -13.23 -2.98
N GLY A 300 -15.30 -13.51 -3.95
CA GLY A 300 -16.75 -13.52 -3.80
C GLY A 300 -17.39 -12.14 -3.61
N VAL A 301 -16.80 -11.08 -4.21
CA VAL A 301 -17.33 -9.69 -4.09
C VAL A 301 -17.73 -9.07 -5.42
N ASP A 302 -17.84 -9.86 -6.46
CA ASP A 302 -18.12 -9.46 -7.85
C ASP A 302 -19.47 -8.73 -8.05
N GLU A 303 -20.50 -9.07 -7.28
CA GLU A 303 -21.82 -8.40 -7.38
C GLU A 303 -21.82 -6.96 -6.84
N ARG A 304 -20.89 -6.62 -5.94
CA ARG A 304 -20.84 -5.34 -5.24
C ARG A 304 -19.69 -4.44 -5.67
N VAL A 305 -18.83 -4.94 -6.55
CA VAL A 305 -17.67 -4.21 -7.07
C VAL A 305 -17.68 -4.27 -8.59
N GLN A 306 -17.63 -3.12 -9.23
CA GLN A 306 -17.52 -3.00 -10.67
C GLN A 306 -16.10 -2.59 -11.03
N VAL A 307 -15.41 -3.38 -11.85
CA VAL A 307 -14.09 -3.03 -12.37
C VAL A 307 -14.21 -2.61 -13.83
N ARG A 308 -13.74 -1.42 -14.17
CA ARG A 308 -13.82 -0.84 -15.52
C ARG A 308 -12.52 -0.13 -15.88
N THR A 309 -12.22 -0.07 -17.18
CA THR A 309 -11.35 1.02 -17.64
C THR A 309 -12.16 2.31 -17.72
N PHE A 310 -11.49 3.47 -17.58
CA PHE A 310 -12.18 4.75 -17.72
C PHE A 310 -12.93 4.87 -19.06
N HIS A 311 -12.33 4.38 -20.14
CA HIS A 311 -12.94 4.35 -21.48
C HIS A 311 -14.20 3.48 -21.52
N SER A 312 -14.15 2.26 -20.98
CA SER A 312 -15.31 1.35 -20.97
C SER A 312 -16.44 1.90 -20.10
N TRP A 313 -16.09 2.54 -18.97
CA TRP A 313 -17.06 3.21 -18.13
C TRP A 313 -17.77 4.35 -18.88
N CYS A 314 -17.04 5.21 -19.61
CA CYS A 314 -17.65 6.24 -20.44
C CYS A 314 -18.60 5.65 -21.51
N GLN A 315 -18.19 4.53 -22.15
CA GLN A 315 -19.05 3.85 -23.13
C GLN A 315 -20.33 3.29 -22.49
N ASP A 316 -20.22 2.69 -21.29
CA ASP A 316 -21.36 2.18 -20.54
C ASP A 316 -22.32 3.31 -20.19
N VAL A 317 -21.83 4.48 -19.76
CA VAL A 317 -22.63 5.68 -19.50
C VAL A 317 -23.37 6.16 -20.75
N VAL A 318 -22.66 6.32 -21.87
CA VAL A 318 -23.28 6.74 -23.15
C VAL A 318 -24.38 5.78 -23.56
N LYS A 319 -24.17 4.49 -23.43
CA LYS A 319 -25.15 3.46 -23.76
C LYS A 319 -26.34 3.48 -22.82
N SER A 320 -26.12 3.59 -21.51
CA SER A 320 -27.17 3.55 -20.50
C SER A 320 -28.08 4.79 -20.52
N TYR A 321 -27.50 5.96 -20.79
CA TYR A 321 -28.23 7.22 -20.84
C TYR A 321 -28.56 7.67 -22.26
N GLN A 322 -28.26 6.84 -23.29
CA GLN A 322 -28.52 7.10 -24.71
C GLN A 322 -27.98 8.46 -25.18
N LEU A 323 -26.74 8.77 -24.74
CA LEU A 323 -26.11 10.04 -25.11
C LEU A 323 -25.64 9.99 -26.57
N ASP A 324 -25.85 11.08 -27.28
CA ASP A 324 -25.41 11.20 -28.68
C ASP A 324 -23.95 11.68 -28.72
N VAL A 325 -23.07 10.86 -29.29
CA VAL A 325 -21.63 11.14 -29.42
C VAL A 325 -21.30 11.43 -30.88
N PRO A 326 -20.80 12.63 -31.20
CA PRO A 326 -20.43 12.98 -32.58
C PRO A 326 -19.37 12.00 -33.13
N ARG A 327 -19.59 11.49 -34.34
CA ARG A 327 -18.62 10.63 -35.02
C ARG A 327 -17.38 11.42 -35.43
N GLN A 328 -16.21 10.88 -35.14
CA GLN A 328 -14.93 11.45 -35.49
C GLN A 328 -14.16 10.50 -36.43
N ALA A 329 -13.26 11.04 -37.25
CA ALA A 329 -12.50 10.25 -38.21
C ALA A 329 -11.34 9.47 -37.56
N ASP A 330 -10.79 10.02 -36.48
CA ASP A 330 -9.67 9.45 -35.73
C ASP A 330 -10.15 8.86 -34.40
N GLN A 331 -9.54 7.74 -33.99
CA GLN A 331 -9.89 7.02 -32.78
C GLN A 331 -9.66 7.86 -31.50
N ASP A 332 -8.56 8.63 -31.45
CA ASP A 332 -8.26 9.49 -30.30
C ASP A 332 -9.23 10.68 -30.23
N ALA A 333 -9.60 11.25 -31.39
CA ALA A 333 -10.62 12.30 -31.48
C ALA A 333 -12.01 11.76 -31.06
N GLN A 334 -12.35 10.55 -31.51
CA GLN A 334 -13.61 9.88 -31.12
C GLN A 334 -13.67 9.68 -29.59
N PHE A 335 -12.54 9.32 -28.99
CA PHE A 335 -12.48 9.14 -27.56
C PHE A 335 -12.61 10.47 -26.79
N ARG A 336 -11.91 11.53 -27.24
CA ARG A 336 -12.08 12.87 -26.64
C ARG A 336 -13.52 13.38 -26.73
N ALA A 337 -14.19 13.14 -27.87
CA ALA A 337 -15.61 13.48 -28.03
C ALA A 337 -16.52 12.71 -27.05
N LEU A 338 -16.27 11.40 -26.87
CA LEU A 338 -16.97 10.57 -25.91
C LEU A 338 -16.85 11.12 -24.48
N VAL A 339 -15.62 11.41 -24.03
CA VAL A 339 -15.37 11.96 -22.69
C VAL A 339 -16.03 13.33 -22.50
N ALA A 340 -15.96 14.23 -23.49
CA ALA A 340 -16.56 15.55 -23.42
C ALA A 340 -18.10 15.48 -23.29
N VAL A 341 -18.74 14.53 -23.97
CA VAL A 341 -20.20 14.32 -23.87
C VAL A 341 -20.58 13.82 -22.48
N VAL A 342 -19.84 12.85 -21.94
CA VAL A 342 -20.09 12.30 -20.59
C VAL A 342 -19.84 13.36 -19.52
N ASP A 343 -18.76 14.13 -19.62
CA ASP A 343 -18.46 15.21 -18.67
C ASP A 343 -19.56 16.28 -18.66
N ARG A 344 -20.04 16.71 -19.84
CA ARG A 344 -21.16 17.64 -19.94
C ARG A 344 -22.44 17.08 -19.31
N ALA A 345 -22.74 15.80 -19.54
CA ALA A 345 -23.91 15.15 -18.98
C ALA A 345 -23.87 15.06 -17.43
N LEU A 346 -22.68 14.83 -16.86
CA LEU A 346 -22.43 14.90 -15.41
C LEU A 346 -22.53 16.33 -14.87
N GLN A 347 -22.02 17.32 -15.60
CA GLN A 347 -22.06 18.74 -15.19
C GLN A 347 -23.49 19.29 -15.15
N THR A 348 -24.33 18.90 -16.12
CA THR A 348 -25.73 19.32 -16.23
C THR A 348 -26.67 18.53 -15.32
N GLY A 349 -26.18 17.46 -14.66
CA GLY A 349 -27.01 16.57 -13.84
C GLY A 349 -27.88 15.61 -14.65
N PHE A 350 -27.74 15.56 -15.99
CA PHE A 350 -28.44 14.58 -16.82
C PHE A 350 -27.99 13.14 -16.47
N VAL A 351 -26.70 12.97 -16.27
CA VAL A 351 -26.13 11.79 -15.59
C VAL A 351 -25.97 12.17 -14.12
N PRO A 352 -26.64 11.50 -13.18
CA PRO A 352 -26.53 11.84 -11.77
C PRO A 352 -25.12 11.57 -11.24
N GLY A 353 -24.65 12.44 -10.36
CA GLY A 353 -23.46 12.17 -9.53
C GLY A 353 -23.76 11.21 -8.39
N GLY A 354 -22.75 10.83 -7.62
CA GLY A 354 -22.94 10.05 -6.39
C GLY A 354 -23.46 8.62 -6.59
N GLN A 355 -23.22 8.03 -7.75
CA GLN A 355 -23.74 6.71 -8.11
C GLN A 355 -23.03 5.55 -7.43
N TYR A 356 -21.84 5.77 -6.86
CA TYR A 356 -21.00 4.73 -6.29
C TYR A 356 -20.72 4.99 -4.82
N THR A 357 -20.87 3.96 -3.98
CA THR A 357 -20.55 4.02 -2.56
C THR A 357 -19.08 4.41 -2.35
N ALA A 358 -18.20 3.96 -3.21
CA ALA A 358 -16.79 4.32 -3.20
C ALA A 358 -16.20 4.23 -4.60
N LEU A 359 -15.14 4.99 -4.82
CA LEU A 359 -14.35 4.94 -6.05
C LEU A 359 -12.88 4.71 -5.73
N LEU A 360 -12.29 3.75 -6.42
CA LEU A 360 -10.87 3.42 -6.32
C LEU A 360 -10.24 3.56 -7.71
N VAL A 361 -9.16 4.33 -7.80
CA VAL A 361 -8.46 4.59 -9.06
C VAL A 361 -7.07 3.99 -8.97
N ASP A 362 -6.76 3.02 -9.85
CA ASP A 362 -5.40 2.49 -9.99
C ASP A 362 -4.67 3.16 -11.15
N GLU A 363 -3.35 3.29 -11.02
CA GLU A 363 -2.47 3.95 -12.00
C GLU A 363 -2.95 5.36 -12.37
N ALA A 364 -3.36 6.15 -11.37
CA ALA A 364 -3.96 7.48 -11.58
C ALA A 364 -3.05 8.49 -12.28
N HIS A 365 -1.74 8.23 -12.32
CA HIS A 365 -0.79 9.05 -13.09
C HIS A 365 -1.02 8.99 -14.61
N ASP A 366 -1.76 7.99 -15.11
CA ASP A 366 -2.17 7.88 -16.52
C ASP A 366 -3.50 8.58 -16.83
N PHE A 367 -4.23 9.04 -15.80
CA PHE A 367 -5.50 9.73 -15.98
C PHE A 367 -5.28 11.21 -16.29
N ASP A 368 -6.05 11.77 -17.21
CA ASP A 368 -6.11 13.21 -17.40
C ASP A 368 -6.82 13.91 -16.23
N ASP A 369 -6.52 15.19 -16.02
CA ASP A 369 -7.08 15.98 -14.93
C ASP A 369 -8.62 16.04 -14.98
N ASP A 370 -9.19 16.13 -16.18
CA ASP A 370 -10.64 16.13 -16.38
C ASP A 370 -11.27 14.79 -15.99
N TRP A 371 -10.57 13.67 -16.22
CA TRP A 371 -11.04 12.35 -15.83
C TRP A 371 -11.08 12.20 -14.31
N LEU A 372 -10.09 12.74 -13.62
CA LEU A 372 -10.08 12.75 -12.14
C LEU A 372 -11.19 13.63 -11.58
N ARG A 373 -11.47 14.80 -12.21
CA ARG A 373 -12.62 15.64 -11.81
C ARG A 373 -13.96 14.94 -12.00
N MET A 374 -14.13 14.21 -13.11
CA MET A 374 -15.31 13.37 -13.34
C MET A 374 -15.42 12.28 -12.28
N ALA A 375 -14.32 11.58 -12.01
CA ALA A 375 -14.25 10.50 -11.02
C ALA A 375 -14.72 10.98 -9.62
N VAL A 376 -14.26 12.14 -9.16
CA VAL A 376 -14.68 12.72 -7.87
C VAL A 376 -16.19 12.91 -7.77
N ARG A 377 -16.85 13.30 -8.87
CA ARG A 377 -18.32 13.53 -8.90
C ARG A 377 -19.15 12.24 -8.80
N LEU A 378 -18.54 11.09 -9.08
CA LEU A 378 -19.21 9.79 -9.06
C LEU A 378 -19.40 9.23 -7.64
N VAL A 379 -18.59 9.70 -6.70
CA VAL A 379 -18.61 9.23 -5.31
C VAL A 379 -19.85 9.75 -4.59
N ASP A 380 -20.53 8.87 -3.86
CA ASP A 380 -21.65 9.27 -3.00
C ASP A 380 -21.17 10.29 -1.95
N PRO A 381 -21.75 11.50 -1.91
CA PRO A 381 -21.36 12.51 -0.92
C PRO A 381 -21.52 12.06 0.53
N ALA A 382 -22.41 11.09 0.80
CA ALA A 382 -22.63 10.57 2.15
C ALA A 382 -21.46 9.72 2.65
N THR A 383 -20.81 8.96 1.76
CA THR A 383 -19.63 8.14 2.09
C THR A 383 -18.34 8.89 1.84
N ASN A 384 -18.33 9.76 0.83
CA ASN A 384 -17.18 10.53 0.37
C ASN A 384 -15.89 9.69 0.23
N SER A 385 -16.03 8.41 -0.15
CA SER A 385 -14.95 7.41 -0.13
C SER A 385 -14.23 7.34 -1.49
N LEU A 386 -13.05 7.94 -1.58
CA LEU A 386 -12.19 7.94 -2.76
C LEU A 386 -10.77 7.49 -2.40
N LEU A 387 -10.27 6.48 -3.11
CA LEU A 387 -8.87 6.05 -3.05
C LEU A 387 -8.19 6.24 -4.40
N VAL A 388 -7.08 6.95 -4.42
CA VAL A 388 -6.28 7.19 -5.62
C VAL A 388 -4.89 6.61 -5.41
N LEU A 389 -4.49 5.66 -6.26
CA LEU A 389 -3.16 5.07 -6.26
C LEU A 389 -2.30 5.70 -7.36
N TYR A 390 -1.13 6.14 -6.98
CA TYR A 390 -0.23 6.87 -7.84
C TYR A 390 1.17 6.24 -7.84
N ASP A 391 1.76 6.00 -9.00
CA ASP A 391 3.14 5.50 -9.12
C ASP A 391 4.10 6.65 -9.39
N ASP A 392 4.97 6.95 -8.43
CA ASP A 392 5.89 8.08 -8.54
C ASP A 392 6.96 7.87 -9.61
N ALA A 393 7.48 6.65 -9.73
CA ALA A 393 8.49 6.33 -10.74
C ALA A 393 7.97 6.44 -12.17
N GLN A 394 6.67 6.26 -12.38
CA GLN A 394 6.03 6.35 -13.68
C GLN A 394 5.53 7.77 -13.99
N SER A 395 5.25 8.58 -12.98
CA SER A 395 4.81 9.98 -13.15
C SER A 395 5.91 10.91 -13.63
N ILE A 396 7.18 10.60 -13.35
CA ILE A 396 8.35 11.34 -13.85
C ILE A 396 8.37 11.34 -15.39
N TYR A 397 7.59 10.48 -16.01
CA TYR A 397 7.63 10.11 -17.41
C TYR A 397 6.64 10.85 -18.30
N GLN A 398 5.73 11.60 -17.72
CA GLN A 398 4.87 12.46 -18.54
C GLN A 398 5.66 13.72 -18.92
N LYS A 399 5.81 13.99 -20.24
CA LYS A 399 6.43 15.21 -20.82
C LYS A 399 5.84 16.53 -20.30
N ARG A 400 4.71 16.47 -19.61
CA ARG A 400 4.13 17.55 -18.80
C ARG A 400 4.35 17.19 -17.33
N ARG A 401 5.29 17.85 -16.66
CA ARG A 401 5.19 18.03 -15.20
C ARG A 401 3.79 18.56 -14.95
N ARG A 402 2.91 17.72 -14.41
CA ARG A 402 1.58 18.17 -14.04
C ARG A 402 1.75 19.29 -13.02
N LYS A 403 1.37 20.49 -13.41
CA LYS A 403 1.33 21.66 -12.51
C LYS A 403 0.05 21.68 -11.67
N PHE A 404 -0.62 20.54 -11.48
CA PHE A 404 -1.84 20.53 -10.69
C PHE A 404 -1.61 19.91 -9.32
N THR A 405 -2.30 20.44 -8.33
CA THR A 405 -2.41 19.83 -7.00
C THR A 405 -3.61 18.89 -6.97
N MET A 406 -3.60 17.85 -6.14
CA MET A 406 -4.76 16.95 -5.98
C MET A 406 -6.04 17.76 -5.65
N ALA A 407 -5.89 18.86 -4.92
CA ALA A 407 -7.01 19.77 -4.60
C ALA A 407 -7.64 20.43 -5.85
N SER A 408 -6.84 20.74 -6.89
CA SER A 408 -7.36 21.40 -8.12
C SER A 408 -8.25 20.50 -8.97
N VAL A 409 -8.17 19.20 -8.78
CA VAL A 409 -9.08 18.20 -9.41
C VAL A 409 -10.18 17.74 -8.45
N GLY A 410 -10.33 18.39 -7.28
CA GLY A 410 -11.38 18.08 -6.31
C GLY A 410 -11.01 16.98 -5.30
N ILE A 411 -9.78 16.47 -5.31
CA ILE A 411 -9.32 15.42 -4.39
C ILE A 411 -8.83 16.05 -3.09
N GLN A 412 -9.62 15.90 -2.01
CA GLN A 412 -9.36 16.51 -0.70
C GLN A 412 -8.54 15.56 0.20
N ALA A 413 -7.28 15.32 -0.17
CA ALA A 413 -6.40 14.37 0.53
C ALA A 413 -5.30 15.07 1.37
N LYS A 414 -5.43 16.35 1.71
CA LYS A 414 -4.45 17.05 2.56
C LYS A 414 -4.35 16.35 3.92
N GLY A 415 -3.14 15.95 4.31
CA GLY A 415 -2.89 15.15 5.51
C GLY A 415 -3.36 13.69 5.45
N ARG A 416 -3.81 13.21 4.27
CA ARG A 416 -4.33 11.86 4.05
C ARG A 416 -3.62 11.16 2.88
N THR A 417 -2.35 11.49 2.70
CA THR A 417 -1.46 10.90 1.69
C THR A 417 -0.50 9.94 2.37
N SER A 418 -0.39 8.73 1.84
CA SER A 418 0.57 7.71 2.30
C SER A 418 1.62 7.48 1.24
N ILE A 419 2.88 7.28 1.65
CA ILE A 419 4.02 7.04 0.74
C ILE A 419 4.59 5.65 1.02
N LEU A 420 4.58 4.78 0.01
CA LEU A 420 5.15 3.44 0.06
C LEU A 420 6.53 3.44 -0.64
N LYS A 421 7.60 3.45 0.13
CA LYS A 421 8.98 3.53 -0.38
C LYS A 421 9.60 2.18 -0.70
N MET A 422 9.08 1.10 -0.12
CA MET A 422 9.70 -0.22 -0.19
C MET A 422 9.15 -1.03 -1.37
N ASN A 423 10.05 -1.48 -2.23
CA ASN A 423 9.76 -2.52 -3.20
C ASN A 423 10.06 -3.88 -2.55
N TYR A 424 9.04 -4.64 -2.22
CA TYR A 424 9.18 -5.97 -1.61
C TYR A 424 8.91 -7.13 -2.58
N ARG A 425 8.42 -6.82 -3.78
CA ARG A 425 8.03 -7.84 -4.75
C ARG A 425 9.15 -8.26 -5.67
N ASN A 426 9.95 -7.32 -6.17
CA ASN A 426 11.09 -7.63 -7.01
C ASN A 426 12.28 -8.14 -6.19
N THR A 427 13.07 -9.04 -6.77
CA THR A 427 14.38 -9.39 -6.19
C THR A 427 15.34 -8.20 -6.32
N ALA A 428 16.37 -8.17 -5.46
CA ALA A 428 17.37 -7.12 -5.49
C ALA A 428 18.09 -7.03 -6.83
N GLU A 429 18.33 -8.17 -7.47
CA GLU A 429 18.99 -8.32 -8.77
C GLU A 429 18.15 -7.69 -9.89
N VAL A 430 16.86 -7.99 -9.92
CA VAL A 430 15.92 -7.41 -10.91
C VAL A 430 15.80 -5.90 -10.70
N LEU A 431 15.61 -5.46 -9.46
CA LEU A 431 15.46 -4.05 -9.14
C LEU A 431 16.73 -3.26 -9.44
N SER A 432 17.92 -3.79 -9.08
CA SER A 432 19.20 -3.14 -9.38
C SER A 432 19.39 -2.94 -10.87
N LEU A 433 19.12 -3.96 -11.70
CA LEU A 433 19.23 -3.81 -13.15
C LEU A 433 18.26 -2.73 -13.67
N ALA A 434 17.00 -2.76 -13.23
CA ALA A 434 16.00 -1.78 -13.65
C ALA A 434 16.41 -0.35 -13.29
N VAL A 435 16.92 -0.14 -12.06
CA VAL A 435 17.41 1.17 -11.59
C VAL A 435 18.64 1.63 -12.38
N HIS A 436 19.62 0.76 -12.63
CA HIS A 436 20.80 1.12 -13.42
C HIS A 436 20.44 1.50 -14.86
N CYS A 437 19.54 0.76 -15.49
CA CYS A 437 19.06 1.10 -16.83
C CYS A 437 18.33 2.46 -16.87
N ALA A 438 17.68 2.85 -15.78
CA ALA A 438 16.98 4.13 -15.64
C ALA A 438 17.86 5.25 -15.02
N GLN A 439 19.11 4.95 -14.61
CA GLN A 439 20.02 5.90 -13.96
C GLN A 439 20.30 7.12 -14.84
N GLY A 440 20.33 8.31 -14.23
CA GLY A 440 20.40 9.59 -14.95
C GLY A 440 19.04 10.16 -15.37
N LEU A 441 18.00 9.30 -15.43
CA LEU A 441 16.62 9.71 -15.71
C LEU A 441 15.81 9.90 -14.42
N LEU A 442 16.21 9.17 -13.35
CA LEU A 442 15.60 9.24 -12.02
C LEU A 442 16.23 10.34 -11.13
N LEU A 443 17.37 10.90 -11.49
CA LEU A 443 18.14 11.84 -10.66
C LEU A 443 17.77 13.32 -10.85
N GLY A 444 16.78 13.65 -11.68
CA GLY A 444 16.42 15.03 -12.02
C GLY A 444 15.44 15.75 -11.08
N GLY A 445 15.10 15.20 -9.91
CA GLY A 445 14.13 15.78 -9.01
C GLY A 445 14.70 16.04 -7.61
N SER A 446 14.61 17.28 -7.13
CA SER A 446 14.94 17.68 -5.76
C SER A 446 13.97 17.04 -4.75
N GLU A 447 14.49 16.63 -3.60
CA GLU A 447 13.74 16.08 -2.44
C GLU A 447 12.87 17.12 -1.70
N GLU A 448 12.58 18.27 -2.27
CA GLU A 448 11.77 19.28 -1.60
C GLU A 448 10.30 18.88 -1.61
N VAL A 449 9.83 18.42 -0.46
CA VAL A 449 8.39 18.34 -0.13
C VAL A 449 7.90 19.78 0.01
N GLY A 450 7.38 20.35 -1.05
CA GLY A 450 6.70 21.63 -1.00
C GLY A 450 5.43 21.51 -0.14
N GLU A 451 5.18 22.48 0.73
CA GLU A 451 3.97 22.56 1.57
C GLU A 451 2.66 22.56 0.78
N ASP A 452 2.71 22.71 -0.53
CA ASP A 452 1.56 22.80 -1.46
C ASP A 452 1.16 21.48 -2.15
N GLY A 453 1.56 20.31 -1.61
CA GLY A 453 1.14 19.02 -2.16
C GLY A 453 1.87 18.61 -3.44
N ALA A 454 3.09 19.08 -3.65
CA ALA A 454 3.98 18.58 -4.67
C ALA A 454 4.29 17.10 -4.43
N ILE A 455 4.24 16.28 -5.47
CA ILE A 455 4.44 14.83 -5.43
C ILE A 455 5.93 14.56 -5.20
N PRO A 456 6.35 13.93 -4.09
CA PRO A 456 7.76 13.63 -3.85
C PRO A 456 8.25 12.53 -4.77
N LEU A 457 9.44 12.69 -5.31
CA LEU A 457 10.17 11.66 -6.04
C LEU A 457 10.78 10.65 -5.05
N VAL A 458 10.26 9.42 -5.04
CA VAL A 458 10.71 8.39 -4.13
C VAL A 458 11.60 7.38 -4.86
N GLN A 459 12.84 7.22 -4.40
CA GLN A 459 13.70 6.14 -4.88
C GLN A 459 13.25 4.80 -4.25
N PRO A 460 13.17 3.70 -5.05
CA PRO A 460 12.76 2.41 -4.53
C PRO A 460 13.85 1.81 -3.63
N ALA A 461 13.48 1.48 -2.39
CA ALA A 461 14.31 0.69 -1.48
C ALA A 461 13.93 -0.79 -1.64
N THR A 462 14.93 -1.67 -1.75
CA THR A 462 14.70 -3.12 -1.81
C THR A 462 14.39 -3.69 -0.44
N ALA A 463 13.48 -4.65 -0.38
CA ALA A 463 13.23 -5.47 0.82
C ALA A 463 14.29 -6.59 1.02
N GLY A 464 15.31 -6.67 0.17
CA GLY A 464 16.42 -7.63 0.28
C GLY A 464 16.13 -9.05 -0.22
N ARG A 465 15.01 -9.26 -0.93
CA ARG A 465 14.77 -10.55 -1.59
C ARG A 465 15.85 -10.80 -2.62
N ARG A 466 16.44 -12.00 -2.59
CA ARG A 466 17.48 -12.43 -3.53
C ARG A 466 16.91 -13.35 -4.59
N GLY A 467 17.47 -13.30 -5.81
CA GLY A 467 17.08 -14.12 -6.94
C GLY A 467 18.19 -14.32 -7.95
N ALA A 468 17.85 -14.89 -9.08
CA ALA A 468 18.80 -15.05 -10.17
C ALA A 468 19.19 -13.70 -10.77
N VAL A 469 20.47 -13.53 -11.13
CA VAL A 469 20.93 -12.36 -11.88
C VAL A 469 20.27 -12.38 -13.26
N PRO A 470 19.65 -11.27 -13.68
CA PRO A 470 19.04 -11.17 -15.00
C PRO A 470 20.01 -11.50 -16.13
N VAL A 471 19.48 -12.04 -17.23
CA VAL A 471 20.29 -12.41 -18.39
C VAL A 471 19.84 -11.66 -19.65
N LEU A 472 20.80 -11.29 -20.49
CA LEU A 472 20.57 -10.78 -21.83
C LEU A 472 20.93 -11.85 -22.85
N LEU A 473 19.97 -12.25 -23.68
CA LEU A 473 20.12 -13.20 -24.77
C LEU A 473 20.25 -12.45 -26.08
N GLU A 474 21.40 -12.55 -26.72
CA GLU A 474 21.66 -11.89 -28.00
C GLU A 474 21.54 -12.90 -29.14
N ALA A 475 20.80 -12.56 -30.18
CA ALA A 475 20.57 -13.39 -31.36
C ALA A 475 20.99 -12.65 -32.63
N ALA A 476 21.34 -13.39 -33.67
CA ALA A 476 21.70 -12.82 -34.96
C ALA A 476 20.45 -12.41 -35.76
N GLU A 477 19.37 -13.18 -35.66
CA GLU A 477 18.13 -13.00 -36.42
C GLU A 477 16.89 -13.09 -35.51
N PRO A 478 15.73 -12.51 -35.92
CA PRO A 478 14.49 -12.59 -35.12
C PRO A 478 13.98 -14.01 -34.87
N ARG A 479 14.30 -14.96 -35.78
CA ARG A 479 13.96 -16.38 -35.58
C ARG A 479 14.78 -17.02 -34.48
N ASP A 480 16.08 -16.72 -34.42
CA ASP A 480 16.96 -17.20 -33.37
C ASP A 480 16.56 -16.62 -32.02
N GLU A 481 16.20 -15.33 -31.98
CA GLU A 481 15.66 -14.70 -30.79
C GLU A 481 14.41 -15.44 -30.28
N ALA A 482 13.44 -15.70 -31.16
CA ALA A 482 12.23 -16.43 -30.80
C ALA A 482 12.53 -17.85 -30.30
N THR A 483 13.51 -18.55 -30.91
CA THR A 483 13.96 -19.88 -30.48
C THR A 483 14.54 -19.84 -29.07
N ARG A 484 15.44 -18.88 -28.78
CA ARG A 484 16.06 -18.71 -27.45
C ARG A 484 15.03 -18.32 -26.38
N ILE A 485 14.01 -17.52 -26.74
CA ILE A 485 12.88 -17.21 -25.86
C ILE A 485 12.09 -18.47 -25.56
N GLY A 486 11.79 -19.27 -26.60
CA GLY A 486 11.10 -20.57 -26.45
C GLY A 486 11.86 -21.52 -25.52
N GLU A 487 13.18 -21.63 -25.67
CA GLU A 487 14.04 -22.41 -24.79
C GLU A 487 13.99 -21.93 -23.34
N ARG A 488 14.08 -20.62 -23.13
CA ARG A 488 14.01 -20.03 -21.78
C ARG A 488 12.65 -20.29 -21.13
N VAL A 489 11.55 -20.11 -21.85
CA VAL A 489 10.20 -20.38 -21.34
C VAL A 489 10.05 -21.86 -21.00
N THR A 490 10.50 -22.76 -21.90
CA THR A 490 10.47 -24.21 -21.64
C THR A 490 11.28 -24.56 -20.39
N GLN A 491 12.48 -23.99 -20.23
CA GLN A 491 13.31 -24.18 -19.03
C GLN A 491 12.59 -23.76 -17.74
N TRP A 492 11.88 -22.63 -17.73
CA TRP A 492 11.11 -22.21 -16.56
C TRP A 492 9.96 -23.18 -16.24
N LEU A 493 9.28 -23.71 -17.26
CA LEU A 493 8.23 -24.72 -17.09
C LEU A 493 8.81 -26.04 -16.55
N GLU A 494 9.96 -26.49 -17.05
CA GLU A 494 10.68 -27.69 -16.57
C GLU A 494 11.17 -27.53 -15.12
N GLN A 495 11.46 -26.30 -14.68
CA GLN A 495 11.78 -25.96 -13.30
C GLN A 495 10.54 -25.93 -12.38
N GLY A 496 9.36 -26.25 -12.89
CA GLY A 496 8.11 -26.33 -12.13
C GLY A 496 7.35 -25.02 -12.01
N ARG A 497 7.66 -24.00 -12.81
CA ARG A 497 6.84 -22.78 -12.84
C ARG A 497 5.51 -23.04 -13.53
N ASP A 498 4.43 -22.51 -12.94
CA ASP A 498 3.12 -22.53 -13.60
C ASP A 498 3.14 -21.64 -14.86
N PRO A 499 2.51 -22.06 -15.97
CA PRO A 499 2.42 -21.22 -17.17
C PRO A 499 1.83 -19.81 -16.89
N SER A 500 0.95 -19.67 -15.91
CA SER A 500 0.37 -18.37 -15.51
C SER A 500 1.38 -17.43 -14.88
N ASP A 501 2.50 -17.95 -14.39
CA ASP A 501 3.58 -17.20 -13.75
C ASP A 501 4.55 -16.58 -14.75
N ILE A 502 4.40 -16.89 -16.05
CA ILE A 502 5.33 -16.51 -17.10
C ILE A 502 4.70 -15.49 -18.04
N ALA A 503 5.41 -14.39 -18.28
CA ALA A 503 5.04 -13.42 -19.32
C ALA A 503 6.19 -13.14 -20.27
N VAL A 504 5.85 -12.95 -21.55
CA VAL A 504 6.76 -12.43 -22.57
C VAL A 504 6.26 -11.06 -22.99
N LEU A 505 7.11 -10.06 -22.83
CA LEU A 505 6.78 -8.66 -23.10
C LEU A 505 7.57 -8.17 -24.31
N ALA A 506 6.92 -7.40 -25.20
CA ALA A 506 7.60 -6.74 -26.30
C ALA A 506 7.08 -5.31 -26.53
N ARG A 507 7.83 -4.50 -27.26
CA ARG A 507 7.43 -3.12 -27.56
C ARG A 507 6.13 -3.04 -28.37
N THR A 508 5.95 -3.95 -29.31
CA THR A 508 4.79 -4.00 -30.22
C THR A 508 4.23 -5.40 -30.36
N LYS A 509 2.96 -5.49 -30.77
CA LYS A 509 2.31 -6.78 -31.07
C LYS A 509 3.01 -7.55 -32.22
N TYR A 510 3.63 -6.83 -33.14
CA TYR A 510 4.35 -7.42 -34.26
C TYR A 510 5.53 -8.26 -33.80
N LEU A 511 6.28 -7.79 -32.81
CA LEU A 511 7.42 -8.54 -32.23
C LEU A 511 6.99 -9.81 -31.47
N LEU A 512 5.75 -9.89 -31.03
CA LEU A 512 5.23 -11.09 -30.34
C LEU A 512 4.89 -12.23 -31.33
N GLN A 513 4.63 -11.94 -32.60
CA GLN A 513 4.17 -12.98 -33.57
C GLN A 513 5.16 -14.13 -33.78
N PRO A 514 6.48 -13.90 -34.00
CA PRO A 514 7.43 -15.01 -34.13
C PRO A 514 7.53 -15.84 -32.84
N ILE A 515 7.44 -15.18 -31.67
CA ILE A 515 7.50 -15.81 -30.36
C ILE A 515 6.26 -16.68 -30.14
N GLU A 516 5.07 -16.17 -30.47
CA GLU A 516 3.82 -16.91 -30.42
C GLU A 516 3.89 -18.21 -31.22
N ARG A 517 4.41 -18.16 -32.48
CA ARG A 517 4.58 -19.32 -33.33
C ARG A 517 5.57 -20.33 -32.75
N GLU A 518 6.68 -19.87 -32.18
CA GLU A 518 7.70 -20.73 -31.59
C GLU A 518 7.19 -21.44 -30.34
N LEU A 519 6.49 -20.74 -29.46
CA LEU A 519 5.89 -21.32 -28.25
C LEU A 519 4.76 -22.29 -28.60
N ALA A 520 3.94 -21.97 -29.61
CA ALA A 520 2.92 -22.90 -30.12
C ALA A 520 3.54 -24.18 -30.70
N ARG A 521 4.66 -24.08 -31.46
CA ARG A 521 5.41 -25.25 -31.97
C ARG A 521 5.95 -26.13 -30.84
N ARG A 522 6.27 -25.56 -29.69
CA ARG A 522 6.70 -26.27 -28.48
C ARG A 522 5.53 -26.76 -27.62
N HIS A 523 4.30 -26.61 -28.07
CA HIS A 523 3.08 -26.99 -27.34
C HIS A 523 2.95 -26.28 -25.97
N VAL A 524 3.52 -25.09 -25.81
CA VAL A 524 3.38 -24.30 -24.61
C VAL A 524 1.98 -23.66 -24.58
N PRO A 525 1.20 -23.82 -23.49
CA PRO A 525 -0.10 -23.16 -23.38
C PRO A 525 0.14 -21.64 -23.28
N LEU A 526 -0.46 -20.87 -24.19
CA LEU A 526 -0.24 -19.44 -24.28
C LEU A 526 -1.52 -18.67 -24.64
N GLN A 527 -1.54 -17.39 -24.26
CA GLN A 527 -2.48 -16.39 -24.72
C GLN A 527 -1.70 -15.16 -25.19
N SER A 528 -1.99 -14.66 -26.41
CA SER A 528 -1.21 -13.60 -27.05
C SER A 528 -2.07 -12.44 -27.49
N MET A 529 -1.65 -11.20 -27.19
CA MET A 529 -2.27 -9.99 -27.74
C MET A 529 -2.03 -9.82 -29.25
N ALA A 530 -1.10 -10.55 -29.84
CA ALA A 530 -0.87 -10.56 -31.28
C ALA A 530 -1.92 -11.40 -32.01
N SER A 531 -2.53 -12.37 -31.33
CA SER A 531 -3.58 -13.22 -31.88
C SER A 531 -4.89 -12.45 -32.03
N ARG A 532 -5.52 -12.54 -33.22
CA ARG A 532 -6.85 -11.95 -33.47
C ARG A 532 -7.98 -12.67 -32.70
N ALA A 533 -7.75 -13.90 -32.27
CA ALA A 533 -8.72 -14.71 -31.51
C ALA A 533 -8.83 -14.27 -30.05
N VAL A 534 -7.79 -13.66 -29.47
CA VAL A 534 -7.76 -13.22 -28.07
C VAL A 534 -8.25 -11.78 -27.97
N ARG A 535 -9.52 -11.60 -27.60
CA ARG A 535 -10.11 -10.28 -27.33
C ARG A 535 -9.84 -9.79 -25.90
N ALA A 536 -9.76 -10.73 -24.94
CA ALA A 536 -9.42 -10.53 -23.54
C ALA A 536 -8.66 -11.77 -23.03
N PHE A 537 -7.78 -11.59 -22.05
CA PHE A 537 -7.10 -12.72 -21.40
C PHE A 537 -8.06 -13.43 -20.44
N ASP A 538 -8.05 -14.74 -20.49
CA ASP A 538 -8.60 -15.57 -19.44
C ASP A 538 -7.53 -15.80 -18.37
N TRP A 539 -7.65 -15.10 -17.25
CA TRP A 539 -6.72 -15.18 -16.13
C TRP A 539 -6.88 -16.45 -15.28
N GLN A 540 -7.95 -17.20 -15.47
CA GLN A 540 -8.16 -18.49 -14.79
C GLN A 540 -7.51 -19.64 -15.54
N GLN A 541 -7.29 -19.49 -16.85
CA GLN A 541 -6.63 -20.52 -17.67
C GLN A 541 -5.10 -20.44 -17.49
N PRO A 542 -4.46 -21.51 -16.99
CA PRO A 542 -3.00 -21.59 -16.93
C PRO A 542 -2.37 -21.44 -18.31
N SER A 543 -1.67 -20.33 -18.55
CA SER A 543 -1.04 -20.05 -19.84
C SER A 543 -0.04 -18.91 -19.76
N VAL A 544 1.03 -19.04 -20.56
CA VAL A 544 2.03 -17.96 -20.74
C VAL A 544 1.35 -16.75 -21.41
N LYS A 545 1.55 -15.57 -20.87
CA LYS A 545 0.95 -14.33 -21.38
C LYS A 545 1.93 -13.59 -22.28
N LEU A 546 1.56 -13.34 -23.53
CA LEU A 546 2.32 -12.52 -24.47
C LEU A 546 1.68 -11.15 -24.58
N LEU A 547 2.35 -10.11 -24.05
CA LEU A 547 1.82 -8.76 -23.85
C LEU A 547 2.73 -7.71 -24.46
N THR A 548 2.17 -6.54 -24.79
CA THR A 548 3.02 -5.38 -25.02
C THR A 548 3.47 -4.77 -23.68
N LEU A 549 4.64 -4.11 -23.67
CA LEU A 549 5.16 -3.42 -22.48
C LEU A 549 4.13 -2.44 -21.87
N HIS A 550 3.37 -1.73 -22.70
CA HIS A 550 2.29 -0.85 -22.23
C HIS A 550 1.13 -1.61 -21.58
N SER A 551 0.75 -2.76 -22.14
CA SER A 551 -0.35 -3.56 -21.60
C SER A 551 0.03 -4.35 -20.35
N ALA A 552 1.33 -4.54 -20.11
CA ALA A 552 1.85 -5.17 -18.89
C ALA A 552 1.92 -4.22 -17.71
N LYS A 553 1.63 -2.93 -17.89
CA LYS A 553 1.64 -1.95 -16.82
C LYS A 553 0.63 -2.32 -15.73
N GLY A 554 1.04 -2.26 -14.47
CA GLY A 554 0.24 -2.70 -13.31
C GLY A 554 0.16 -4.21 -13.10
N LEU A 555 0.60 -5.04 -14.08
CA LEU A 555 0.69 -6.49 -13.93
C LEU A 555 2.04 -6.89 -13.33
N GLU A 556 2.08 -8.08 -12.73
CA GLU A 556 3.30 -8.66 -12.15
C GLU A 556 3.30 -10.17 -12.40
N PHE A 557 4.48 -10.72 -12.69
CA PHE A 557 4.68 -12.14 -12.96
C PHE A 557 5.96 -12.64 -12.29
N PRO A 558 5.98 -13.86 -11.75
CA PRO A 558 7.20 -14.48 -11.23
C PRO A 558 8.35 -14.52 -12.23
N ALA A 559 8.09 -14.81 -13.50
CA ALA A 559 9.09 -14.83 -14.55
C ALA A 559 8.69 -13.96 -15.75
N VAL A 560 9.58 -13.07 -16.16
CA VAL A 560 9.34 -12.17 -17.30
C VAL A 560 10.49 -12.25 -18.30
N HIS A 561 10.12 -12.35 -19.58
CA HIS A 561 11.04 -12.17 -20.68
C HIS A 561 10.71 -10.88 -21.44
N VAL A 562 11.63 -9.93 -21.51
CA VAL A 562 11.47 -8.71 -22.32
C VAL A 562 12.20 -8.89 -23.64
N ALA A 563 11.44 -8.98 -24.72
CA ALA A 563 11.92 -9.33 -26.06
C ALA A 563 12.03 -8.10 -26.98
N GLY A 564 12.93 -8.17 -27.94
CA GLY A 564 13.00 -7.20 -29.03
C GLY A 564 13.58 -5.85 -28.64
N LEU A 565 14.58 -5.83 -27.74
CA LEU A 565 15.19 -4.57 -27.25
C LEU A 565 15.81 -3.72 -28.38
N GLN A 566 16.23 -4.33 -29.50
CA GLN A 566 16.77 -3.62 -30.66
C GLN A 566 15.73 -2.70 -31.32
N ALA A 567 14.44 -2.93 -31.09
CA ALA A 567 13.35 -2.07 -31.59
C ALA A 567 13.06 -0.87 -30.67
N MET A 568 13.91 -0.64 -29.68
CA MET A 568 13.81 0.49 -28.74
C MET A 568 15.09 1.35 -28.79
N PRO A 569 15.01 2.69 -28.86
CA PRO A 569 13.78 3.46 -29.03
C PRO A 569 13.13 3.29 -30.42
N MET A 570 11.82 3.53 -30.50
CA MET A 570 11.16 3.61 -31.81
C MET A 570 11.54 4.89 -32.54
N ARG A 571 11.22 4.97 -33.84
CA ARG A 571 11.41 6.18 -34.62
C ARG A 571 10.65 7.33 -33.95
N ASP A 572 11.34 8.46 -33.75
CA ASP A 572 10.81 9.65 -33.05
C ASP A 572 10.58 9.51 -31.54
N GLU A 573 11.02 8.41 -30.91
CA GLU A 573 11.00 8.20 -29.47
C GLU A 573 12.33 8.62 -28.83
N ALA A 574 12.31 9.39 -27.75
CA ALA A 574 13.51 9.72 -26.99
C ALA A 574 14.06 8.46 -26.28
N LEU A 575 15.39 8.38 -26.16
CA LEU A 575 16.04 7.26 -25.46
C LEU A 575 15.55 7.13 -23.99
N GLU A 576 15.31 8.27 -23.38
CA GLU A 576 14.77 8.36 -22.03
C GLU A 576 13.39 7.69 -21.92
N ASP A 577 12.48 7.94 -22.88
CA ASP A 577 11.14 7.36 -22.87
C ASP A 577 11.18 5.84 -23.08
N ALA A 578 12.08 5.37 -23.97
CA ALA A 578 12.31 3.96 -24.19
C ALA A 578 12.90 3.25 -22.94
N ALA A 579 13.91 3.86 -22.30
CA ALA A 579 14.52 3.33 -21.09
C ALA A 579 13.51 3.27 -19.92
N ARG A 580 12.62 4.20 -19.87
CA ARG A 580 11.51 4.26 -18.90
C ARG A 580 10.53 3.12 -19.10
N LEU A 581 10.08 2.93 -20.32
CA LEU A 581 9.17 1.83 -20.64
C LEU A 581 9.84 0.48 -20.38
N LEU A 582 11.15 0.37 -20.64
CA LEU A 582 11.93 -0.79 -20.29
C LEU A 582 11.99 -1.00 -18.76
N TYR A 583 12.21 0.04 -17.97
CA TYR A 583 12.14 -0.02 -16.50
C TYR A 583 10.80 -0.59 -16.03
N VAL A 584 9.69 -0.09 -16.58
CA VAL A 584 8.36 -0.65 -16.28
C VAL A 584 8.28 -2.12 -16.62
N GLY A 585 8.76 -2.53 -17.80
CA GLY A 585 8.77 -3.93 -18.22
C GLY A 585 9.61 -4.84 -17.31
N MET A 586 10.82 -4.40 -16.94
CA MET A 586 11.71 -5.15 -16.03
C MET A 586 11.12 -5.31 -14.63
N THR A 587 10.51 -4.26 -14.08
CA THR A 587 9.88 -4.31 -12.75
C THR A 587 8.60 -5.14 -12.70
N ARG A 588 8.11 -5.68 -13.84
CA ARG A 588 7.04 -6.69 -13.86
C ARG A 588 7.51 -8.07 -13.40
N ALA A 589 8.82 -8.34 -13.43
CA ALA A 589 9.41 -9.58 -12.96
C ALA A 589 9.59 -9.56 -11.44
N THR A 590 8.93 -10.47 -10.72
CA THR A 590 9.11 -10.55 -9.27
C THR A 590 10.26 -11.45 -8.85
N HIS A 591 10.68 -12.44 -9.68
CA HIS A 591 11.79 -13.37 -9.40
C HIS A 591 12.80 -13.44 -10.53
N ASP A 592 12.37 -13.83 -11.72
CA ASP A 592 13.26 -14.11 -12.85
C ASP A 592 13.03 -13.13 -13.98
N LEU A 593 14.10 -12.51 -14.44
CA LEU A 593 14.10 -11.61 -15.57
C LEU A 593 15.08 -12.09 -16.64
N ALA A 594 14.58 -12.24 -17.86
CA ALA A 594 15.38 -12.40 -19.05
C ALA A 594 15.07 -11.28 -20.04
N LEU A 595 16.07 -10.86 -20.78
CA LEU A 595 15.96 -9.86 -21.84
C LEU A 595 16.53 -10.44 -23.12
N SER A 596 16.04 -10.01 -24.29
CA SER A 596 16.62 -10.45 -25.56
C SER A 596 16.64 -9.36 -26.61
N ALA A 597 17.59 -9.48 -27.52
CA ALA A 597 17.77 -8.60 -28.66
C ALA A 597 18.30 -9.35 -29.86
N CYS A 598 17.85 -8.93 -31.06
CA CYS A 598 18.46 -9.32 -32.31
C CYS A 598 19.01 -8.07 -33.02
N GLY A 599 20.26 -7.72 -32.73
CA GLY A 599 20.92 -6.53 -33.20
C GLY A 599 21.24 -5.49 -32.11
N ALA A 600 21.87 -4.40 -32.51
CA ALA A 600 22.31 -3.33 -31.61
C ALA A 600 21.30 -2.18 -31.56
N SER A 601 21.16 -1.55 -30.40
CA SER A 601 20.47 -0.27 -30.20
C SER A 601 21.03 0.41 -28.95
N PRO A 602 20.81 1.72 -28.77
CA PRO A 602 21.23 2.42 -27.56
C PRO A 602 20.67 1.79 -26.28
N VAL A 603 19.49 1.19 -26.35
CA VAL A 603 18.85 0.47 -25.22
C VAL A 603 19.58 -0.83 -24.93
N VAL A 604 19.98 -1.60 -25.95
CA VAL A 604 20.74 -2.85 -25.79
C VAL A 604 22.09 -2.57 -25.13
N GLU A 605 22.82 -1.55 -25.60
CA GLU A 605 24.10 -1.16 -24.99
C GLU A 605 23.93 -0.78 -23.50
N ARG A 606 22.93 0.03 -23.21
CA ARG A 606 22.62 0.45 -21.84
C ARG A 606 22.30 -0.74 -20.92
N VAL A 607 21.54 -1.72 -21.40
CA VAL A 607 21.26 -2.96 -20.65
C VAL A 607 22.53 -3.76 -20.43
N ARG A 608 23.41 -3.86 -21.43
CA ARG A 608 24.69 -4.58 -21.32
C ARG A 608 25.59 -3.95 -20.26
N GLU A 609 25.77 -2.62 -20.30
CA GLU A 609 26.55 -1.89 -19.30
C GLU A 609 25.95 -2.03 -17.90
N SER A 610 24.64 -1.92 -17.77
CA SER A 610 23.92 -2.06 -16.50
C SER A 610 24.06 -3.48 -15.93
N LEU A 611 24.04 -4.53 -16.75
CA LEU A 611 24.27 -5.90 -16.32
C LEU A 611 25.69 -6.13 -15.80
N LEU A 612 26.68 -5.52 -16.43
CA LEU A 612 28.07 -5.57 -15.96
C LEU A 612 28.21 -4.90 -14.59
N ALA A 613 27.60 -3.72 -14.42
CA ALA A 613 27.59 -3.00 -13.15
C ALA A 613 26.91 -3.80 -12.02
N VAL A 614 25.75 -4.39 -12.29
CA VAL A 614 25.03 -5.23 -11.32
C VAL A 614 25.83 -6.47 -10.95
N ARG A 615 26.47 -7.15 -11.90
CA ARG A 615 27.34 -8.31 -11.62
C ARG A 615 28.54 -7.93 -10.76
N ALA A 616 29.14 -6.76 -10.99
CA ALA A 616 30.25 -6.26 -10.18
C ALA A 616 29.80 -5.93 -8.74
N GLN A 617 28.61 -5.40 -8.55
CA GLN A 617 28.06 -5.10 -7.22
C GLN A 617 27.66 -6.34 -6.42
N LEU A 618 27.23 -7.41 -7.10
CA LEU A 618 26.75 -8.65 -6.44
C LEU A 618 27.85 -9.72 -6.31
N GLY A 619 28.95 -9.58 -7.02
CA GLY A 619 30.09 -10.51 -7.01
C GLY A 619 31.23 -10.10 -6.07
N GLY A 620 31.13 -8.96 -5.39
CA GLY A 620 31.97 -8.52 -4.28
C GLY A 620 31.21 -8.78 -2.95
#